data_fea1c3b0171677fed6d0164ec5950f60
#
_entry.id   fea1c3b0171677fed6d0164ec5950f60
#
_cell.length_a   1.000
_cell.length_b   1.000
_cell.length_c   1.000
_cell.angle_alpha   90.00
_cell.angle_beta   90.00
_cell.angle_gamma   90.00
#
_symmetry.space_group_name_H-M   'P 1'
#
loop_
_entity.id
_entity.type
_entity.pdbx_description
1 polymer ?
#
loop_
_entity_poly.entity_id
_entity_poly.type
_entity_poly.pdbx_seq_one_letter_code
_entity_poly.pdbx_strand_id
1 'polypeptide(L)'
;MTIKQEPMHAGEFLLSEGAGNISREAINVAAGPELWPGQVLGLVTASGEFAPYEPTAEDGTENAVAILYGPLGESDVVRRGRAVVRLAEVSEAHLTGLDLAAEKALATHFVIVR
;
A
#
# COMPACT_ATOMS: atom_id res chain seq x y z
N MET A 1 -21.53 24.45 11.93
CA MET A 1 -20.27 23.73 12.21
C MET A 1 -19.89 22.90 11.02
N THR A 2 -18.68 23.07 10.55
CA THR A 2 -18.20 22.27 9.42
C THR A 2 -17.60 20.99 9.98
N ILE A 3 -18.14 19.86 9.55
CA ILE A 3 -17.53 18.56 9.88
C ILE A 3 -16.37 18.35 8.94
N LYS A 4 -15.18 18.42 9.49
CA LYS A 4 -13.97 18.19 8.71
C LYS A 4 -13.60 16.72 8.82
N GLN A 5 -13.63 16.04 7.69
CA GLN A 5 -13.19 14.67 7.63
C GLN A 5 -11.66 14.64 7.57
N GLU A 6 -11.05 14.07 8.59
CA GLU A 6 -9.60 13.95 8.59
C GLU A 6 -9.17 12.82 7.65
N PRO A 7 -8.08 13.04 6.88
CA PRO A 7 -7.50 11.97 6.09
C PRO A 7 -6.86 10.92 7.01
N MET A 8 -6.68 9.72 6.50
CA MET A 8 -6.01 8.65 7.22
C MET A 8 -4.56 9.02 7.52
N HIS A 9 -4.14 8.79 8.75
CA HIS A 9 -2.77 9.04 9.18
C HIS A 9 -1.83 7.90 8.78
N ALA A 10 -0.54 8.20 8.68
CA ALA A 10 0.48 7.21 8.38
C ALA A 10 0.39 6.03 9.35
N GLY A 11 0.39 4.81 8.81
CA GLY A 11 0.35 3.59 9.60
C GLY A 11 -0.95 3.30 10.34
N GLU A 12 -2.00 4.10 10.14
CA GLU A 12 -3.26 3.94 10.86
C GLU A 12 -3.91 2.57 10.61
N PHE A 13 -3.66 1.97 9.48
CA PHE A 13 -4.16 0.64 9.12
C PHE A 13 -3.41 -0.49 9.84
N LEU A 14 -2.25 -0.23 10.43
CA LEU A 14 -1.44 -1.24 11.09
C LEU A 14 -2.05 -1.65 12.42
N LEU A 15 -2.20 -2.97 12.62
CA LEU A 15 -2.59 -3.56 13.90
C LEU A 15 -1.36 -4.06 14.66
N SER A 16 -0.42 -4.66 13.92
CA SER A 16 0.87 -5.07 14.47
C SER A 16 1.88 -5.22 13.35
N GLU A 17 3.15 -5.21 13.69
CA GLU A 17 4.22 -5.43 12.71
C GLU A 17 5.44 -6.06 13.37
N GLY A 18 6.34 -6.58 12.56
CA GLY A 18 7.59 -7.15 13.01
C GLY A 18 8.46 -6.11 13.75
N ALA A 19 9.39 -6.59 14.57
CA ALA A 19 10.24 -5.72 15.37
C ALA A 19 11.11 -4.80 14.51
N GLY A 20 11.31 -3.57 14.99
CA GLY A 20 12.13 -2.59 14.30
C GLY A 20 11.50 -2.16 12.96
N ASN A 21 12.30 -2.13 11.92
CA ASN A 21 11.86 -1.73 10.58
C ASN A 21 11.72 -2.90 9.61
N ILE A 22 11.67 -4.13 10.12
CA ILE A 22 11.65 -5.33 9.27
C ILE A 22 10.44 -5.37 8.32
N SER A 23 9.31 -4.80 8.74
CA SER A 23 8.06 -4.82 7.97
C SER A 23 7.97 -3.73 6.92
N ARG A 24 8.81 -2.71 7.00
CA ARG A 24 8.72 -1.52 6.14
C ARG A 24 9.93 -1.38 5.24
N GLU A 25 9.68 -0.86 4.03
CA GLU A 25 10.76 -0.54 3.10
C GLU A 25 10.50 0.80 2.45
N ALA A 26 11.58 1.51 2.11
CA ALA A 26 11.51 2.66 1.24
C ALA A 26 11.34 2.16 -0.19
N ILE A 27 10.40 2.72 -0.92
CA ILE A 27 10.05 2.28 -2.27
C ILE A 27 9.95 3.46 -3.22
N ASN A 28 10.03 3.16 -4.51
CA ASN A 28 9.72 4.14 -5.55
C ASN A 28 8.30 3.86 -6.03
N VAL A 29 7.48 4.91 -6.00
CA VAL A 29 6.07 4.84 -6.44
C VAL A 29 5.94 5.62 -7.74
N ALA A 30 5.28 5.03 -8.73
CA ALA A 30 5.09 5.66 -10.02
C ALA A 30 4.41 7.02 -9.90
N ALA A 31 4.68 7.89 -10.88
CA ALA A 31 3.97 9.15 -11.02
C ALA A 31 2.46 8.89 -11.10
N GLY A 32 1.67 9.80 -10.59
CA GLY A 32 0.22 9.63 -10.61
C GLY A 32 -0.48 10.48 -9.57
N PRO A 33 -1.76 10.16 -9.30
CA PRO A 33 -2.57 10.93 -8.38
C PRO A 33 -2.13 10.77 -6.93
N GLU A 34 -2.67 11.63 -6.08
CA GLU A 34 -2.46 11.54 -4.63
C GLU A 34 -2.87 10.18 -4.11
N LEU A 35 -2.04 9.63 -3.23
CA LEU A 35 -2.30 8.35 -2.58
C LEU A 35 -2.29 8.52 -1.06
N TRP A 36 -3.12 7.74 -0.39
CA TRP A 36 -3.30 7.79 1.06
C TRP A 36 -2.73 6.55 1.74
N PRO A 37 -2.36 6.64 3.02
CA PRO A 37 -1.95 5.45 3.79
C PRO A 37 -3.03 4.38 3.73
N GLY A 38 -2.62 3.13 3.57
CA GLY A 38 -3.55 2.02 3.43
C GLY A 38 -3.84 1.63 1.98
N GLN A 39 -3.32 2.37 1.00
CA GLN A 39 -3.46 1.99 -0.41
C GLN A 39 -2.73 0.68 -0.68
N VAL A 40 -3.47 -0.31 -1.17
CA VAL A 40 -2.87 -1.58 -1.60
C VAL A 40 -2.10 -1.34 -2.89
N LEU A 41 -0.87 -1.82 -2.94
CA LEU A 41 0.05 -1.58 -4.04
C LEU A 41 0.45 -2.87 -4.76
N GLY A 42 0.63 -2.76 -6.06
CA GLY A 42 1.28 -3.77 -6.88
C GLY A 42 2.63 -3.27 -7.37
N LEU A 43 3.39 -4.12 -8.03
CA LEU A 43 4.70 -3.78 -8.57
C LEU A 43 4.66 -3.86 -10.09
N VAL A 44 5.00 -2.74 -10.74
CA VAL A 44 5.15 -2.71 -12.20
C VAL A 44 6.45 -3.45 -12.53
N THR A 45 6.33 -4.63 -13.14
CA THR A 45 7.48 -5.52 -13.36
C THR A 45 8.55 -4.92 -14.26
N ALA A 46 8.16 -4.14 -15.26
CA ALA A 46 9.10 -3.56 -16.21
C ALA A 46 9.97 -2.47 -15.59
N SER A 47 9.43 -1.66 -14.68
CA SER A 47 10.14 -0.52 -14.09
C SER A 47 10.61 -0.74 -12.67
N GLY A 48 10.03 -1.70 -11.96
CA GLY A 48 10.29 -1.89 -10.54
C GLY A 48 9.65 -0.85 -9.64
N GLU A 49 8.78 0.00 -10.20
CA GLU A 49 8.04 1.00 -9.42
C GLU A 49 6.76 0.39 -8.87
N PHE A 50 6.37 0.83 -7.68
CA PHE A 50 5.08 0.43 -7.11
C PHE A 50 4.00 1.37 -7.62
N ALA A 51 2.80 0.84 -7.77
CA ALA A 51 1.62 1.60 -8.19
C ALA A 51 0.39 0.98 -7.53
N PRO A 52 -0.74 1.68 -7.49
CA PRO A 52 -1.96 1.10 -6.91
C PRO A 52 -2.29 -0.25 -7.53
N TYR A 53 -2.66 -1.20 -6.67
CA TYR A 53 -3.12 -2.52 -7.08
C TYR A 53 -4.30 -2.39 -8.05
N GLU A 54 -4.22 -3.07 -9.19
CA GLU A 54 -5.26 -3.03 -10.22
C GLU A 54 -5.50 -4.46 -10.72
N PRO A 55 -6.59 -5.12 -10.30
CA PRO A 55 -6.81 -6.54 -10.59
C PRO A 55 -6.94 -6.87 -12.09
N THR A 56 -7.26 -5.89 -12.92
CA THR A 56 -7.41 -6.10 -14.36
C THR A 56 -6.17 -5.73 -15.16
N ALA A 57 -5.11 -5.28 -14.50
CA ALA A 57 -3.87 -4.89 -15.18
C ALA A 57 -3.08 -6.13 -15.63
N GLU A 58 -2.13 -5.90 -16.54
CA GLU A 58 -1.24 -6.93 -17.06
C GLU A 58 0.23 -6.52 -16.92
N ASP A 59 0.51 -5.46 -16.15
CA ASP A 59 1.84 -4.88 -16.00
C ASP A 59 2.55 -5.32 -14.70
N GLY A 60 1.92 -6.18 -13.92
CA GLY A 60 2.41 -6.62 -12.61
C GLY A 60 1.59 -6.10 -11.46
N THR A 61 0.88 -4.97 -11.64
CA THR A 61 0.07 -4.39 -10.55
C THR A 61 -1.20 -5.18 -10.25
N GLU A 62 -1.50 -6.21 -11.03
CA GLU A 62 -2.58 -7.15 -10.75
C GLU A 62 -2.25 -8.06 -9.56
N ASN A 63 -1.02 -8.04 -9.07
CA ASN A 63 -0.59 -8.79 -7.89
C ASN A 63 -0.32 -7.82 -6.75
N ALA A 64 -1.09 -7.92 -5.66
CA ALA A 64 -0.87 -7.09 -4.49
C ALA A 64 0.37 -7.56 -3.75
N VAL A 65 1.29 -6.64 -3.46
CA VAL A 65 2.58 -6.97 -2.82
C VAL A 65 2.93 -6.11 -1.63
N ALA A 66 2.21 -5.00 -1.42
CA ALA A 66 2.55 -4.06 -0.36
C ALA A 66 1.36 -3.16 -0.02
N ILE A 67 1.50 -2.40 1.07
CA ILE A 67 0.52 -1.41 1.48
C ILE A 67 1.25 -0.12 1.78
N LEU A 68 0.81 0.98 1.18
CA LEU A 68 1.43 2.29 1.37
C LEU A 68 1.33 2.72 2.83
N TYR A 69 2.46 3.09 3.43
CA TYR A 69 2.51 3.45 4.84
C TYR A 69 2.11 4.90 5.10
N GLY A 70 2.59 5.83 4.30
CA GLY A 70 2.34 7.26 4.47
C GLY A 70 1.73 7.88 3.21
N PRO A 71 1.21 9.10 3.32
CA PRO A 71 0.60 9.77 2.17
C PRO A 71 1.64 10.19 1.13
N LEU A 72 1.20 10.21 -0.13
CA LEU A 72 2.01 10.73 -1.24
C LEU A 72 1.16 11.73 -2.03
N GLY A 73 1.73 12.90 -2.30
CA GLY A 73 1.06 13.90 -3.12
C GLY A 73 1.06 13.51 -4.60
N GLU A 74 0.16 14.12 -5.38
CA GLU A 74 0.15 14.00 -6.83
C GLU A 74 1.51 14.42 -7.39
N SER A 75 1.99 13.70 -8.40
CA SER A 75 3.28 14.00 -9.00
C SER A 75 3.34 13.53 -10.44
N ASP A 76 4.09 14.28 -11.26
CA ASP A 76 4.39 13.92 -12.65
C ASP A 76 5.65 13.07 -12.76
N VAL A 77 6.33 12.85 -11.63
CA VAL A 77 7.58 12.07 -11.58
C VAL A 77 7.46 11.00 -10.52
N VAL A 78 8.39 10.05 -10.55
CA VAL A 78 8.49 8.98 -9.54
C VAL A 78 8.59 9.59 -8.15
N ARG A 79 7.88 9.01 -7.20
CA ARG A 79 7.83 9.48 -5.81
C ARG A 79 8.54 8.50 -4.91
N ARG A 80 9.16 9.02 -3.86
CA ARG A 80 9.76 8.19 -2.81
C ARG A 80 8.75 8.03 -1.68
N GLY A 81 8.44 6.78 -1.33
CA GLY A 81 7.50 6.48 -0.25
C GLY A 81 7.98 5.35 0.61
N ARG A 82 7.17 4.97 1.58
CA ARG A 82 7.40 3.80 2.44
C ARG A 82 6.20 2.89 2.36
N ALA A 83 6.45 1.60 2.42
CA ALA A 83 5.38 0.60 2.38
C ALA A 83 5.61 -0.50 3.39
N VAL A 84 4.51 -1.10 3.84
CA VAL A 84 4.54 -2.34 4.61
C VAL A 84 4.58 -3.47 3.58
N VAL A 85 5.64 -4.27 3.63
CA VAL A 85 5.90 -5.30 2.61
C VAL A 85 5.89 -6.72 3.17
N ARG A 86 5.97 -6.90 4.50
CA ARG A 86 5.98 -8.22 5.14
C ARG A 86 5.71 -8.13 6.64
N LEU A 87 5.36 -9.27 7.24
CA LEU A 87 5.33 -9.49 8.70
C LEU A 87 4.50 -8.45 9.45
N ALA A 88 3.24 -8.27 9.03
CA ALA A 88 2.34 -7.31 9.66
C ALA A 88 0.92 -7.83 9.70
N GLU A 89 0.13 -7.32 10.64
CA GLU A 89 -1.31 -7.48 10.62
C GLU A 89 -1.93 -6.11 10.34
N VAL A 90 -2.93 -6.08 9.47
CA VAL A 90 -3.52 -4.84 8.99
C VAL A 90 -5.04 -4.90 9.07
N SER A 91 -5.66 -3.73 9.23
CA SER A 91 -7.10 -3.61 9.36
C SER A 91 -7.76 -3.47 7.98
N GLU A 92 -8.62 -4.42 7.60
CA GLU A 92 -9.36 -4.38 6.35
C GLU A 92 -10.11 -3.06 6.19
N ALA A 93 -10.70 -2.56 7.26
CA ALA A 93 -11.52 -1.35 7.24
C ALA A 93 -10.73 -0.10 6.82
N HIS A 94 -9.40 -0.12 6.95
CA HIS A 94 -8.54 1.03 6.67
C HIS A 94 -7.72 0.85 5.40
N LEU A 95 -8.01 -0.16 4.59
CA LEU A 95 -7.30 -0.39 3.33
C LEU A 95 -8.12 0.12 2.15
N THR A 96 -7.43 0.64 1.15
CA THR A 96 -8.01 1.10 -0.11
C THR A 96 -7.62 0.15 -1.23
N GLY A 97 -8.60 -0.31 -2.00
CA GLY A 97 -8.36 -1.15 -3.17
C GLY A 97 -8.22 -2.63 -2.87
N LEU A 98 -8.53 -3.07 -1.65
CA LEU A 98 -8.44 -4.47 -1.28
C LEU A 98 -9.59 -5.28 -1.91
N ASP A 99 -9.24 -6.47 -2.39
CA ASP A 99 -10.22 -7.49 -2.76
C ASP A 99 -9.73 -8.86 -2.24
N LEU A 100 -10.49 -9.92 -2.46
CA LEU A 100 -10.13 -11.23 -1.96
C LEU A 100 -8.80 -11.74 -2.55
N ALA A 101 -8.56 -11.48 -3.82
CA ALA A 101 -7.31 -11.88 -4.47
C ALA A 101 -6.12 -11.14 -3.88
N ALA A 102 -6.27 -9.84 -3.60
CA ALA A 102 -5.23 -9.04 -2.96
C ALA A 102 -4.93 -9.53 -1.55
N GLU A 103 -5.97 -9.85 -0.77
CA GLU A 103 -5.82 -10.39 0.58
C GLU A 103 -4.98 -11.67 0.56
N LYS A 104 -5.28 -12.57 -0.36
CA LYS A 104 -4.53 -13.83 -0.51
C LYS A 104 -3.09 -13.58 -0.94
N ALA A 105 -2.87 -12.66 -1.88
CA ALA A 105 -1.53 -12.30 -2.35
C ALA A 105 -0.69 -11.70 -1.23
N LEU A 106 -1.27 -10.79 -0.43
CA LEU A 106 -0.59 -10.19 0.72
C LEU A 106 -0.21 -11.24 1.76
N ALA A 107 -1.06 -12.24 1.98
CA ALA A 107 -0.78 -13.31 2.94
C ALA A 107 0.49 -14.09 2.56
N THR A 108 0.82 -14.21 1.28
CA THR A 108 2.06 -14.88 0.84
C THR A 108 3.31 -14.11 1.28
N HIS A 109 3.17 -12.83 1.60
CA HIS A 109 4.24 -11.98 2.15
C HIS A 109 4.12 -11.86 3.67
N PHE A 110 3.24 -12.64 4.29
CA PHE A 110 2.98 -12.56 5.73
C PHE A 110 2.43 -11.19 6.14
N VAL A 111 1.61 -10.60 5.29
CA VAL A 111 0.79 -9.44 5.60
C VAL A 111 -0.64 -9.96 5.76
N ILE A 112 -1.11 -10.00 6.99
CA ILE A 112 -2.38 -10.65 7.33
C ILE A 112 -3.46 -9.59 7.54
N VAL A 113 -4.53 -9.72 6.76
CA VAL A 113 -5.68 -8.81 6.84
C VAL A 113 -6.65 -9.32 7.91
N ARG A 114 -7.05 -8.44 8.83
CA ARG A 114 -7.98 -8.74 9.91
C ARG A 114 -9.30 -8.01 9.77
#